data_835b32936df495d3ae1a48a176e40079
#
_entry.id   835b32936df495d3ae1a48a176e40079
#
_cell.length_a   1.000
_cell.length_b   1.000
_cell.length_c   1.000
_cell.angle_alpha   90.00
_cell.angle_beta   90.00
_cell.angle_gamma   90.00
#
_symmetry.space_group_name_H-M   'P 1'
#
loop_
_entity.id
_entity.type
_entity.pdbx_description
1 polymer ?
#
loop_
_entity_poly.entity_id
_entity_poly.type
_entity_poly.pdbx_seq_one_letter_code
_entity_poly.pdbx_strand_id
1 'polypeptide(L)'
;DEEKALKYWRDAGHVARRTLEAMKEKIVPGATFHEINEAAERFIHRHGGKPAFPATIAVNDLAAHFTTDHNVSPVQEWDGDMTLSKGDCVKIDYGVHIKGHIGDNALTIEVGNTNNHTDQIKAAKEARDAAIEMLHPGTPWHKVGAAAAQPSIDAGFQPIRNLCGHQLKP
;
A
#
# COMPACT_ATOMS: atom_id res chain seq x y z
N ASP A 1 17.89 -18.39 -13.52
CA ASP A 1 17.10 -19.56 -13.13
C ASP A 1 15.72 -19.07 -12.67
N GLU A 2 14.71 -19.39 -13.45
CA GLU A 2 13.33 -18.89 -13.31
C GLU A 2 12.70 -19.31 -11.96
N GLU A 3 12.96 -20.53 -11.50
CA GLU A 3 12.47 -21.04 -10.22
C GLU A 3 13.01 -20.23 -9.02
N LYS A 4 14.28 -19.83 -9.09
CA LYS A 4 14.89 -18.93 -8.09
C LYS A 4 14.24 -17.54 -8.11
N ALA A 5 13.98 -16.99 -9.28
CA ALA A 5 13.32 -15.70 -9.42
C ALA A 5 11.91 -15.73 -8.80
N LEU A 6 11.12 -16.75 -9.13
CA LEU A 6 9.78 -16.95 -8.54
C LEU A 6 9.83 -17.08 -7.03
N LYS A 7 10.83 -17.78 -6.48
CA LYS A 7 11.05 -17.86 -5.04
C LYS A 7 11.29 -16.47 -4.43
N TYR A 8 12.16 -15.65 -5.02
CA TYR A 8 12.46 -14.31 -4.49
C TYR A 8 11.24 -13.39 -4.53
N TRP A 9 10.41 -13.42 -5.59
CA TRP A 9 9.14 -12.68 -5.63
C TRP A 9 8.17 -13.12 -4.54
N ARG A 10 8.01 -14.43 -4.32
CA ARG A 10 7.17 -14.94 -3.23
C ARG A 10 7.68 -14.51 -1.87
N ASP A 11 8.97 -14.61 -1.62
CA ASP A 11 9.60 -14.21 -0.37
C ASP A 11 9.43 -12.69 -0.14
N ALA A 12 9.64 -11.87 -1.16
CA ALA A 12 9.45 -10.42 -1.10
C ALA A 12 7.99 -10.06 -0.80
N GLY A 13 7.02 -10.65 -1.51
CA GLY A 13 5.59 -10.45 -1.26
C GLY A 13 5.18 -10.92 0.14
N HIS A 14 5.78 -11.99 0.64
CA HIS A 14 5.55 -12.48 2.01
C HIS A 14 6.02 -11.48 3.07
N VAL A 15 7.21 -10.91 2.89
CA VAL A 15 7.75 -9.89 3.81
C VAL A 15 6.92 -8.62 3.73
N ALA A 16 6.55 -8.15 2.52
CA ALA A 16 5.72 -6.96 2.33
C ALA A 16 4.36 -7.13 3.04
N ARG A 17 3.66 -8.25 2.84
CA ARG A 17 2.40 -8.54 3.52
C ARG A 17 2.55 -8.55 5.06
N ARG A 18 3.57 -9.24 5.58
CA ARG A 18 3.82 -9.28 7.03
C ARG A 18 4.16 -7.91 7.61
N THR A 19 4.81 -7.05 6.83
CA THR A 19 5.08 -5.67 7.24
C THR A 19 3.77 -4.90 7.41
N LEU A 20 2.84 -4.98 6.45
CA LEU A 20 1.52 -4.36 6.55
C LEU A 20 0.76 -4.83 7.80
N GLU A 21 0.71 -6.15 8.03
CA GLU A 21 0.03 -6.73 9.21
C GLU A 21 0.65 -6.23 10.53
N ALA A 22 1.99 -6.16 10.61
CA ALA A 22 2.67 -5.66 11.79
C ALA A 22 2.44 -4.15 12.01
N MET A 23 2.37 -3.37 10.95
CA MET A 23 2.12 -1.92 11.03
C MET A 23 0.67 -1.60 11.35
N LYS A 24 -0.28 -2.46 10.99
CA LYS A 24 -1.69 -2.30 11.32
C LYS A 24 -1.92 -2.05 12.81
N GLU A 25 -1.19 -2.73 13.68
CA GLU A 25 -1.29 -2.56 15.13
C GLU A 25 -0.73 -1.21 15.62
N LYS A 26 0.06 -0.54 14.81
CA LYS A 26 0.64 0.78 15.11
C LYS A 26 -0.20 1.94 14.60
N ILE A 27 -1.22 1.68 13.79
CA ILE A 27 -2.16 2.69 13.28
C ILE A 27 -3.20 3.00 14.36
N VAL A 28 -2.79 3.82 15.32
CA VAL A 28 -3.61 4.22 16.47
C VAL A 28 -3.58 5.75 16.64
N PRO A 29 -4.58 6.35 17.29
CA PRO A 29 -4.56 7.79 17.55
C PRO A 29 -3.31 8.22 18.30
N GLY A 30 -2.67 9.30 17.83
CA GLY A 30 -1.45 9.86 18.39
C GLY A 30 -0.14 9.23 17.88
N ALA A 31 -0.19 8.14 17.13
CA ALA A 31 1.00 7.61 16.47
C ALA A 31 1.50 8.58 15.40
N THR A 32 2.81 8.77 15.29
CA THR A 32 3.42 9.63 14.26
C THR A 32 3.65 8.88 12.97
N PHE A 33 3.57 9.58 11.85
CA PHE A 33 3.83 8.98 10.53
C PHE A 33 5.28 8.48 10.44
N HIS A 34 6.19 9.24 11.02
CA HIS A 34 7.61 8.89 11.03
C HIS A 34 7.87 7.58 11.80
N GLU A 35 7.34 7.44 13.02
CA GLU A 35 7.50 6.21 13.81
C GLU A 35 6.94 4.97 13.10
N ILE A 36 5.81 5.12 12.39
CA ILE A 36 5.19 4.03 11.64
C ILE A 36 6.09 3.63 10.46
N ASN A 37 6.55 4.59 9.65
CA ASN A 37 7.41 4.32 8.51
C ASN A 37 8.76 3.72 8.92
N GLU A 38 9.42 4.28 9.93
CA GLU A 38 10.65 3.71 10.48
C GLU A 38 10.46 2.28 11.02
N ALA A 39 9.33 2.03 11.70
CA ALA A 39 9.04 0.68 12.19
C ALA A 39 8.83 -0.31 11.04
N ALA A 40 8.20 0.12 9.93
CA ALA A 40 8.03 -0.68 8.73
C ALA A 40 9.38 -1.04 8.10
N GLU A 41 10.27 -0.07 7.92
CA GLU A 41 11.60 -0.31 7.34
C GLU A 41 12.45 -1.22 8.22
N ARG A 42 12.45 -0.99 9.54
CA ARG A 42 13.12 -1.89 10.50
C ARG A 42 12.56 -3.32 10.43
N PHE A 43 11.25 -3.46 10.26
CA PHE A 43 10.62 -4.78 10.12
C PHE A 43 11.07 -5.47 8.84
N ILE A 44 11.07 -4.77 7.71
CA ILE A 44 11.53 -5.27 6.41
C ILE A 44 12.97 -5.81 6.51
N HIS A 45 13.87 -5.00 7.07
CA HIS A 45 15.28 -5.40 7.25
C HIS A 45 15.46 -6.62 8.14
N ARG A 46 14.73 -6.69 9.25
CA ARG A 46 14.78 -7.85 10.16
C ARG A 46 14.30 -9.16 9.52
N HIS A 47 13.46 -9.06 8.48
CA HIS A 47 12.94 -10.22 7.77
C HIS A 47 13.67 -10.53 6.46
N GLY A 48 14.85 -9.96 6.27
CA GLY A 48 15.75 -10.28 5.15
C GLY A 48 15.41 -9.58 3.84
N GLY A 49 14.46 -8.64 3.84
CA GLY A 49 14.16 -7.75 2.72
C GLY A 49 14.91 -6.43 2.80
N LYS A 50 14.76 -5.63 1.76
CA LYS A 50 15.11 -4.21 1.76
C LYS A 50 13.94 -3.42 1.18
N PRO A 51 13.72 -2.15 1.57
CA PRO A 51 12.74 -1.30 0.92
C PRO A 51 13.00 -1.20 -0.58
N ALA A 52 11.96 -1.41 -1.39
CA ALA A 52 12.04 -1.23 -2.85
C ALA A 52 11.80 0.24 -3.23
N PHE A 53 11.07 0.94 -2.40
CA PHE A 53 10.85 2.39 -2.41
C PHE A 53 10.67 2.86 -0.96
N PRO A 54 10.74 4.18 -0.67
CA PRO A 54 10.54 4.69 0.68
C PRO A 54 9.17 4.28 1.22
N ALA A 55 9.11 3.89 2.50
CA ALA A 55 7.84 3.60 3.15
C ALA A 55 6.89 4.79 3.05
N THR A 56 5.68 4.57 2.59
CA THR A 56 4.69 5.64 2.42
C THR A 56 3.50 5.47 3.35
N ILE A 57 3.00 6.60 3.82
CA ILE A 57 1.79 6.71 4.65
C ILE A 57 0.99 7.92 4.19
N ALA A 58 -0.19 7.70 3.64
CA ALA A 58 -1.07 8.74 3.13
C ALA A 58 -2.38 8.75 3.93
N VAL A 59 -2.85 9.93 4.31
CA VAL A 59 -4.00 10.08 5.20
C VAL A 59 -5.06 10.96 4.56
N ASN A 60 -6.30 10.53 4.68
CA ASN A 60 -7.51 11.21 4.20
C ASN A 60 -7.44 11.54 2.70
N ASP A 61 -7.37 12.80 2.32
CA ASP A 61 -7.32 13.30 0.94
C ASP A 61 -5.97 13.09 0.24
N LEU A 62 -4.91 12.78 0.98
CA LEU A 62 -3.67 12.31 0.37
C LEU A 62 -3.88 10.87 -0.16
N ALA A 63 -3.85 10.70 -1.47
CA ALA A 63 -4.18 9.42 -2.08
C ALA A 63 -3.06 8.37 -1.94
N ALA A 64 -1.80 8.76 -2.24
CA ALA A 64 -0.64 7.87 -2.29
C ALA A 64 0.68 8.66 -2.29
N HIS A 65 1.81 7.95 -2.24
CA HIS A 65 3.17 8.45 -2.48
C HIS A 65 3.68 9.49 -1.47
N PHE A 66 3.04 9.63 -0.32
CA PHE A 66 3.54 10.49 0.73
C PHE A 66 4.51 9.73 1.63
N THR A 67 5.69 10.29 1.84
CA THR A 67 6.72 9.72 2.73
C THR A 67 7.27 10.77 3.69
N THR A 68 7.67 10.32 4.86
CA THR A 68 8.38 11.12 5.86
C THR A 68 9.90 11.04 5.71
N ASP A 69 10.41 10.38 4.67
CA ASP A 69 11.85 10.34 4.40
C ASP A 69 12.32 11.67 3.79
N HIS A 70 13.01 12.46 4.57
CA HIS A 70 13.56 13.76 4.18
C HIS A 70 14.58 13.69 3.03
N ASN A 71 15.18 12.51 2.77
CA ASN A 71 16.14 12.34 1.69
C ASN A 71 15.48 12.21 0.32
N VAL A 72 14.20 11.87 0.29
CA VAL A 72 13.47 11.54 -0.94
C VAL A 72 12.37 12.56 -1.26
N SER A 73 11.75 13.16 -0.24
CA SER A 73 10.71 14.15 -0.43
C SER A 73 11.27 15.57 -0.29
N PRO A 74 11.30 16.34 -1.38
CA PRO A 74 11.62 17.77 -1.30
C PRO A 74 10.46 18.63 -0.77
N VAL A 75 9.35 18.01 -0.38
CA VAL A 75 8.23 18.73 0.24
C VAL A 75 8.67 19.13 1.63
N GLN A 76 9.34 20.24 1.64
CA GLN A 76 9.87 20.94 2.79
C GLN A 76 8.76 21.47 3.66
N GLU A 77 9.10 21.64 4.93
CA GLU A 77 8.31 22.33 5.95
C GLU A 77 7.14 21.52 6.53
N TRP A 78 7.38 20.24 6.75
CA TRP A 78 6.59 19.54 7.77
C TRP A 78 7.29 19.77 9.12
N ASP A 79 7.03 20.93 9.70
CA ASP A 79 7.47 21.25 11.06
C ASP A 79 6.66 20.41 12.05
N GLY A 80 7.18 19.25 12.35
CA GLY A 80 6.65 18.40 13.40
C GLY A 80 6.16 17.04 12.88
N ASP A 81 6.12 16.09 13.78
CA ASP A 81 5.60 14.75 13.54
C ASP A 81 4.09 14.80 13.28
N MET A 82 3.69 14.58 12.03
CA MET A 82 2.28 14.39 11.72
C MET A 82 1.77 13.19 12.51
N THR A 83 0.70 13.40 13.26
CA THR A 83 0.09 12.38 14.11
C THR A 83 -1.27 11.95 13.57
N LEU A 84 -1.58 10.67 13.76
CA LEU A 84 -2.88 10.10 13.42
C LEU A 84 -3.96 10.53 14.41
N SER A 85 -5.13 10.84 13.89
CA SER A 85 -6.33 11.15 14.67
C SER A 85 -7.39 10.06 14.53
N LYS A 86 -8.24 9.90 15.53
CA LYS A 86 -9.38 9.00 15.44
C LYS A 86 -10.30 9.40 14.28
N GLY A 87 -10.64 8.44 13.43
CA GLY A 87 -11.45 8.64 12.24
C GLY A 87 -10.64 8.84 10.95
N ASP A 88 -9.32 8.98 11.03
CA ASP A 88 -8.47 9.09 9.83
C ASP A 88 -8.53 7.83 8.97
N CYS A 89 -8.58 8.02 7.66
CA CYS A 89 -8.45 6.98 6.64
C CYS A 89 -6.99 6.89 6.21
N VAL A 90 -6.27 5.91 6.73
CA VAL A 90 -4.81 5.75 6.55
C VAL A 90 -4.52 4.70 5.49
N LYS A 91 -3.72 5.06 4.48
CA LYS A 91 -3.17 4.16 3.46
C LYS A 91 -1.69 4.00 3.73
N ILE A 92 -1.26 2.79 4.02
CA ILE A 92 0.17 2.41 4.11
C ILE A 92 0.53 1.57 2.90
N ASP A 93 1.69 1.85 2.32
CA ASP A 93 2.14 1.22 1.09
C ASP A 93 3.65 0.93 1.19
N TYR A 94 4.00 -0.35 1.13
CA TYR A 94 5.36 -0.82 1.37
C TYR A 94 5.83 -1.76 0.27
N GLY A 95 6.85 -1.31 -0.45
CA GLY A 95 7.61 -2.13 -1.37
C GLY A 95 8.77 -2.82 -0.67
N VAL A 96 8.90 -4.12 -0.90
CA VAL A 96 10.03 -4.91 -0.40
C VAL A 96 10.72 -5.57 -1.57
N HIS A 97 12.05 -5.60 -1.58
CA HIS A 97 12.76 -6.44 -2.54
C HIS A 97 13.69 -7.43 -1.87
N ILE A 98 13.80 -8.62 -2.47
CA ILE A 98 14.78 -9.66 -2.16
C ILE A 98 15.55 -9.96 -3.44
N LYS A 99 16.85 -9.66 -3.45
CA LYS A 99 17.70 -9.80 -4.63
C LYS A 99 17.14 -9.11 -5.88
N GLY A 100 16.53 -7.93 -5.72
CA GLY A 100 15.94 -7.14 -6.79
C GLY A 100 14.48 -7.48 -7.13
N HIS A 101 13.95 -8.63 -6.70
CA HIS A 101 12.57 -9.05 -6.96
C HIS A 101 11.63 -8.40 -5.96
N ILE A 102 10.64 -7.66 -6.47
CA ILE A 102 9.82 -6.75 -5.68
C ILE A 102 8.48 -7.40 -5.30
N GLY A 103 8.09 -7.25 -4.02
CA GLY A 103 6.73 -7.38 -3.54
C GLY A 103 6.20 -6.00 -3.18
N ASP A 104 5.07 -5.60 -3.75
CA ASP A 104 4.47 -4.29 -3.63
C ASP A 104 3.05 -4.44 -3.08
N ASN A 105 2.79 -3.91 -1.89
CA ASN A 105 1.54 -4.14 -1.17
C ASN A 105 1.08 -2.89 -0.40
N ALA A 106 -0.20 -2.61 -0.49
CA ALA A 106 -0.84 -1.53 0.26
C ALA A 106 -2.02 -2.02 1.09
N LEU A 107 -2.33 -1.27 2.13
CA LEU A 107 -3.46 -1.50 3.02
C LEU A 107 -4.08 -0.18 3.46
N THR A 108 -5.42 -0.12 3.48
CA THR A 108 -6.16 1.01 4.04
C THR A 108 -6.79 0.62 5.37
N ILE A 109 -6.63 1.48 6.38
CA ILE A 109 -7.12 1.29 7.75
C ILE A 109 -7.79 2.56 8.22
N GLU A 110 -8.91 2.43 8.89
CA GLU A 110 -9.54 3.53 9.62
C GLU A 110 -9.07 3.55 11.07
N VAL A 111 -8.59 4.70 11.54
CA VAL A 111 -8.07 4.86 12.90
C VAL A 111 -9.20 4.87 13.91
N GLY A 112 -9.16 3.94 14.87
CA GLY A 112 -10.10 3.89 16.00
C GLY A 112 -11.50 3.36 15.65
N ASN A 113 -11.66 2.68 14.51
CA ASN A 113 -12.88 1.96 14.11
C ASN A 113 -14.15 2.80 14.24
N THR A 114 -14.19 3.97 13.61
CA THR A 114 -15.36 4.85 13.64
C THR A 114 -16.44 4.46 12.63
N ASN A 115 -16.11 3.56 11.68
CA ASN A 115 -16.95 3.11 10.57
C ASN A 115 -17.28 4.20 9.53
N ASN A 116 -16.56 5.31 9.51
CA ASN A 116 -16.78 6.40 8.55
C ASN A 116 -16.33 6.03 7.12
N HIS A 117 -15.35 5.12 7.01
CA HIS A 117 -14.72 4.74 5.73
C HIS A 117 -14.93 3.26 5.36
N THR A 118 -15.78 2.55 6.10
CA THR A 118 -15.99 1.10 5.93
C THR A 118 -16.41 0.74 4.50
N ASP A 119 -17.38 1.45 3.94
CA ASP A 119 -17.89 1.16 2.59
C ASP A 119 -16.85 1.47 1.51
N GLN A 120 -16.09 2.55 1.67
CA GLN A 120 -15.01 2.90 0.75
C GLN A 120 -13.87 1.86 0.78
N ILE A 121 -13.48 1.42 1.97
CA ILE A 121 -12.45 0.39 2.14
C ILE A 121 -12.92 -0.95 1.56
N LYS A 122 -14.19 -1.29 1.76
CA LYS A 122 -14.81 -2.49 1.20
C LYS A 122 -14.80 -2.43 -0.32
N ALA A 123 -15.28 -1.34 -0.92
CA ALA A 123 -15.29 -1.15 -2.37
C ALA A 123 -13.89 -1.27 -2.99
N ALA A 124 -12.87 -0.71 -2.34
CA ALA A 124 -11.49 -0.82 -2.80
C ALA A 124 -10.96 -2.27 -2.76
N LYS A 125 -11.36 -3.06 -1.75
CA LYS A 125 -11.01 -4.48 -1.69
C LYS A 125 -11.71 -5.29 -2.79
N GLU A 126 -12.98 -5.04 -3.01
CA GLU A 126 -13.76 -5.69 -4.08
C GLU A 126 -13.20 -5.33 -5.47
N ALA A 127 -12.78 -4.07 -5.67
CA ALA A 127 -12.10 -3.61 -6.88
C ALA A 127 -10.79 -4.37 -7.14
N ARG A 128 -9.97 -4.54 -6.11
CA ARG A 128 -8.73 -5.34 -6.20
C ARG A 128 -9.04 -6.80 -6.55
N ASP A 129 -10.01 -7.41 -5.88
CA ASP A 129 -10.35 -8.81 -6.07
C ASP A 129 -10.91 -9.05 -7.48
N ALA A 130 -11.76 -8.16 -7.98
CA ALA A 130 -12.25 -8.19 -9.36
C ALA A 130 -11.12 -8.04 -10.40
N ALA A 131 -10.12 -7.21 -10.13
CA ALA A 131 -8.92 -7.11 -10.98
C ALA A 131 -8.13 -8.42 -11.01
N ILE A 132 -7.93 -9.05 -9.84
CA ILE A 132 -7.21 -10.33 -9.72
C ILE A 132 -7.93 -11.45 -10.49
N GLU A 133 -9.24 -11.52 -10.37
CA GLU A 133 -10.06 -12.53 -11.09
C GLU A 133 -9.98 -12.37 -12.61
N MET A 134 -9.76 -11.14 -13.10
CA MET A 134 -9.61 -10.89 -14.53
C MET A 134 -8.19 -11.12 -15.08
N LEU A 135 -7.18 -11.29 -14.20
CA LEU A 135 -5.79 -11.45 -14.58
C LEU A 135 -5.49 -12.87 -15.08
N HIS A 136 -5.75 -13.10 -16.38
CA HIS A 136 -5.37 -14.31 -17.08
C HIS A 136 -4.48 -14.00 -18.27
N PRO A 137 -3.62 -14.93 -18.69
CA PRO A 137 -2.83 -14.78 -19.90
C PRO A 137 -3.69 -14.41 -21.11
N GLY A 138 -3.35 -13.30 -21.78
CA GLY A 138 -4.08 -12.80 -22.93
C GLY A 138 -5.25 -11.85 -22.62
N THR A 139 -5.59 -11.62 -21.35
CA THR A 139 -6.61 -10.62 -21.00
C THR A 139 -6.10 -9.20 -21.30
N PRO A 140 -6.81 -8.41 -22.12
CA PRO A 140 -6.44 -7.01 -22.37
C PRO A 140 -6.53 -6.17 -21.10
N TRP A 141 -5.54 -5.31 -20.85
CA TRP A 141 -5.46 -4.46 -19.65
C TRP A 141 -6.67 -3.57 -19.42
N HIS A 142 -7.31 -3.06 -20.49
CA HIS A 142 -8.52 -2.25 -20.35
C HIS A 142 -9.70 -3.02 -19.74
N LYS A 143 -9.78 -4.35 -19.95
CA LYS A 143 -10.79 -5.19 -19.30
C LYS A 143 -10.51 -5.38 -17.81
N VAL A 144 -9.24 -5.56 -17.44
CA VAL A 144 -8.83 -5.62 -16.03
C VAL A 144 -9.16 -4.29 -15.34
N GLY A 145 -8.83 -3.16 -15.95
CA GLY A 145 -9.15 -1.84 -15.41
C GLY A 145 -10.65 -1.58 -15.29
N ALA A 146 -11.44 -2.01 -16.27
CA ALA A 146 -12.90 -1.88 -16.21
C ALA A 146 -13.50 -2.74 -15.06
N ALA A 147 -13.04 -4.00 -14.92
CA ALA A 147 -13.47 -4.86 -13.83
C ALA A 147 -13.09 -4.29 -12.46
N ALA A 148 -11.87 -3.74 -12.32
CA ALA A 148 -11.43 -3.08 -11.08
C ALA A 148 -12.25 -1.82 -10.75
N ALA A 149 -12.67 -1.05 -11.74
CA ALA A 149 -13.43 0.17 -11.51
C ALA A 149 -14.87 -0.08 -11.06
N GLN A 150 -15.49 -1.15 -11.53
CA GLN A 150 -16.93 -1.38 -11.38
C GLN A 150 -17.41 -1.44 -9.93
N PRO A 151 -16.79 -2.21 -9.01
CA PRO A 151 -17.23 -2.26 -7.61
C PRO A 151 -17.20 -0.89 -6.90
N SER A 152 -16.21 -0.06 -7.21
CA SER A 152 -16.14 1.30 -6.65
C SER A 152 -17.28 2.17 -7.17
N ILE A 153 -17.59 2.10 -8.47
CA ILE A 153 -18.67 2.87 -9.10
C ILE A 153 -20.04 2.42 -8.54
N ASP A 154 -20.28 1.12 -8.41
CA ASP A 154 -21.51 0.56 -7.88
C ASP A 154 -21.75 0.95 -6.41
N ALA A 155 -20.67 1.12 -5.66
CA ALA A 155 -20.71 1.61 -4.28
C ALA A 155 -20.80 3.16 -4.17
N GLY A 156 -20.88 3.89 -5.29
CA GLY A 156 -21.00 5.34 -5.33
C GLY A 156 -19.67 6.10 -5.21
N PHE A 157 -18.53 5.41 -5.32
CA PHE A 157 -17.19 6.02 -5.27
C PHE A 157 -16.61 6.21 -6.68
N GLN A 158 -15.63 7.11 -6.78
CA GLN A 158 -14.91 7.35 -8.03
C GLN A 158 -13.52 6.72 -7.95
N PRO A 159 -13.15 5.83 -8.88
CA PRO A 159 -11.78 5.34 -8.99
C PRO A 159 -10.81 6.49 -9.31
N ILE A 160 -9.61 6.43 -8.74
CA ILE A 160 -8.53 7.35 -9.09
C ILE A 160 -8.07 7.02 -10.52
N ARG A 161 -8.14 8.02 -11.43
CA ARG A 161 -7.90 7.81 -12.87
C ARG A 161 -6.47 8.09 -13.32
N ASN A 162 -5.70 8.78 -12.50
CA ASN A 162 -4.31 9.15 -12.79
C ASN A 162 -3.28 8.21 -12.13
N LEU A 163 -3.74 7.15 -11.48
CA LEU A 163 -2.93 6.03 -11.01
C LEU A 163 -3.34 4.77 -11.79
N CYS A 164 -2.41 3.86 -11.98
CA CYS A 164 -2.63 2.61 -12.70
C CYS A 164 -1.83 1.47 -12.08
N GLY A 165 -2.19 0.23 -12.45
CA GLY A 165 -1.37 -0.92 -12.18
C GLY A 165 -0.10 -0.93 -13.04
N HIS A 166 0.94 -1.60 -12.59
CA HIS A 166 2.22 -1.68 -13.27
C HIS A 166 2.84 -3.07 -13.15
N GLN A 167 3.74 -3.37 -14.07
CA GLN A 167 4.55 -4.58 -14.01
C GLN A 167 5.65 -4.43 -12.97
N LEU A 168 5.89 -5.49 -12.19
CA LEU A 168 7.08 -5.63 -11.37
C LEU A 168 8.18 -6.33 -12.17
N LYS A 169 9.39 -5.77 -12.14
CA LYS A 169 10.59 -6.35 -12.74
C LYS A 169 11.66 -6.51 -11.68
N PRO A 170 12.63 -7.44 -11.87
CA PRO A 170 13.83 -7.50 -11.06
C PRO A 170 14.64 -6.22 -11.16
#